data_2b476be5526ef98c3c45630c22d295ef
#
_entry.id   2b476be5526ef98c3c45630c22d295ef
#
_cell.length_a   1.000
_cell.length_b   1.000
_cell.length_c   1.000
_cell.angle_alpha   90.00
_cell.angle_beta   90.00
_cell.angle_gamma   90.00
#
_symmetry.space_group_name_H-M   'P 1'
#
loop_
_entity.id
_entity.type
_entity.pdbx_description
1 polymer ?
#
loop_
_entity_poly.entity_id
_entity_poly.type
_entity_poly.pdbx_seq_one_letter_code
_entity_poly.pdbx_strand_id
1 'polypeptide(L)'
;PEELDEDEFDNPLGEGTGAGVIFGATGGVMEAALRSAYYLVTGNNPDADAFQSVRGLEGWKEASFDLNGTTINVAVASGLGNTRRLVNAIKKGEVHYDFVEIMSCPGGCINGGGQPYKEDAVMVEERRHVLYGLDKRDNLRFSHENPSVKQCYEEYFEKPLSHRAHEILHVK
;
A
#
# COMPACT_ATOMS: atom_id res chain seq x y z
N PRO A 1 36.33 4.77 5.13
CA PRO A 1 35.18 4.93 4.21
C PRO A 1 35.56 5.65 2.92
N GLU A 2 36.49 6.62 3.00
CA GLU A 2 36.93 7.42 1.85
C GLU A 2 37.82 6.66 0.83
N GLU A 3 38.21 5.45 1.16
CA GLU A 3 39.06 4.57 0.33
C GLU A 3 38.29 3.44 -0.36
N LEU A 4 36.95 3.41 -0.21
CA LEU A 4 36.10 2.40 -0.85
C LEU A 4 35.53 3.01 -2.14
N ASP A 5 35.60 2.23 -3.21
CA ASP A 5 34.95 2.56 -4.46
C ASP A 5 33.43 2.56 -4.27
N GLU A 6 32.73 3.45 -4.99
CA GLU A 6 31.28 3.42 -5.05
C GLU A 6 30.83 2.15 -5.80
N ASP A 7 29.79 1.49 -5.29
CA ASP A 7 29.18 0.30 -5.89
C ASP A 7 27.68 0.47 -5.90
N GLU A 8 27.00 -0.22 -6.82
CA GLU A 8 25.56 -0.19 -6.95
C GLU A 8 24.93 -1.26 -6.06
N PHE A 9 23.70 -0.98 -5.58
CA PHE A 9 22.94 -1.99 -4.84
C PHE A 9 22.45 -3.09 -5.78
N ASP A 10 22.41 -4.33 -5.28
CA ASP A 10 21.75 -5.41 -5.96
C ASP A 10 20.28 -5.04 -6.23
N ASN A 11 19.80 -5.32 -7.42
CA ASN A 11 18.44 -5.01 -7.85
C ASN A 11 17.68 -6.30 -8.26
N PRO A 12 17.32 -7.16 -7.29
CA PRO A 12 16.79 -8.49 -7.58
C PRO A 12 15.41 -8.49 -8.26
N LEU A 13 14.61 -7.43 -8.08
CA LEU A 13 13.26 -7.31 -8.65
C LEU A 13 13.11 -6.13 -9.61
N GLY A 14 14.22 -5.55 -10.07
CA GLY A 14 14.19 -4.45 -11.02
C GLY A 14 13.64 -3.14 -10.47
N GLU A 15 12.89 -2.41 -11.27
CA GLU A 15 12.38 -1.08 -10.93
C GLU A 15 11.28 -1.14 -9.88
N GLY A 16 11.28 -0.14 -8.97
CA GLY A 16 10.15 0.13 -8.08
C GLY A 16 8.99 0.79 -8.82
N THR A 17 7.91 1.04 -8.10
CA THR A 17 6.75 1.79 -8.60
C THR A 17 6.36 2.88 -7.62
N GLY A 18 5.71 3.93 -8.10
CA GLY A 18 5.09 4.93 -7.23
C GLY A 18 4.11 4.31 -6.23
N ALA A 19 3.36 3.29 -6.65
CA ALA A 19 2.52 2.50 -5.76
C ALA A 19 3.31 1.82 -4.62
N GLY A 20 4.51 1.33 -4.88
CA GLY A 20 5.39 0.76 -3.85
C GLY A 20 5.90 1.81 -2.88
N VAL A 21 6.22 3.00 -3.36
CA VAL A 21 6.73 4.10 -2.53
C VAL A 21 5.70 4.53 -1.48
N ILE A 22 4.42 4.64 -1.83
CA ILE A 22 3.37 5.08 -0.90
C ILE A 22 3.04 4.08 0.21
N PHE A 23 3.55 2.84 0.14
CA PHE A 23 3.41 1.85 1.22
C PHE A 23 3.93 2.34 2.57
N GLY A 24 4.87 3.28 2.57
CA GLY A 24 5.40 3.88 3.80
C GLY A 24 4.39 4.70 4.60
N ALA A 25 3.32 5.16 3.97
CA ALA A 25 2.27 5.96 4.61
C ALA A 25 1.00 5.12 4.88
N THR A 26 0.31 5.38 6.00
CA THR A 26 -0.98 4.75 6.28
C THR A 26 -2.01 5.09 5.20
N GLY A 27 -2.66 4.09 4.66
CA GLY A 27 -3.57 4.17 3.50
C GLY A 27 -2.87 3.94 2.15
N GLY A 28 -1.53 3.91 2.11
CA GLY A 28 -0.79 3.74 0.87
C GLY A 28 -0.89 2.34 0.29
N VAL A 29 -0.87 1.30 1.11
CA VAL A 29 -1.08 -0.08 0.68
C VAL A 29 -2.51 -0.26 0.17
N MET A 30 -3.51 0.30 0.89
CA MET A 30 -4.90 0.29 0.47
C MET A 30 -5.07 0.97 -0.88
N GLU A 31 -4.50 2.15 -1.07
CA GLU A 31 -4.59 2.88 -2.32
C GLU A 31 -3.95 2.10 -3.49
N ALA A 32 -2.75 1.55 -3.29
CA ALA A 32 -2.08 0.73 -4.29
C ALA A 32 -2.89 -0.53 -4.65
N ALA A 33 -3.48 -1.18 -3.65
CA ALA A 33 -4.34 -2.36 -3.85
C ALA A 33 -5.61 -2.00 -4.64
N LEU A 34 -6.27 -0.88 -4.30
CA LEU A 34 -7.47 -0.41 -5.01
C LEU A 34 -7.18 -0.04 -6.47
N ARG A 35 -6.04 0.60 -6.74
CA ARG A 35 -5.57 0.87 -8.12
C ARG A 35 -5.48 -0.42 -8.94
N SER A 36 -4.85 -1.45 -8.38
CA SER A 36 -4.70 -2.74 -9.06
C SER A 36 -6.01 -3.54 -9.13
N ALA A 37 -6.84 -3.50 -8.10
CA ALA A 37 -8.14 -4.14 -8.09
C ALA A 37 -9.06 -3.56 -9.17
N TYR A 38 -9.08 -2.24 -9.31
CA TYR A 38 -9.83 -1.58 -10.38
C TYR A 38 -9.40 -2.08 -11.76
N TYR A 39 -8.10 -2.14 -12.02
CA TYR A 39 -7.57 -2.67 -13.28
C TYR A 39 -7.97 -4.12 -13.51
N LEU A 40 -7.86 -4.98 -12.50
CA LEU A 40 -8.19 -6.40 -12.62
C LEU A 40 -9.69 -6.63 -12.93
N VAL A 41 -10.56 -5.74 -12.45
CA VAL A 41 -12.01 -5.84 -12.68
C VAL A 41 -12.43 -5.22 -14.01
N THR A 42 -11.82 -4.08 -14.38
CA THR A 42 -12.27 -3.29 -15.55
C THR A 42 -11.43 -3.47 -16.81
N GLY A 43 -10.19 -3.97 -16.65
CA GLY A 43 -9.20 -4.02 -17.73
C GLY A 43 -8.56 -2.66 -18.06
N ASN A 44 -8.90 -1.60 -17.31
CA ASN A 44 -8.39 -0.25 -17.54
C ASN A 44 -7.79 0.32 -16.26
N ASN A 45 -6.74 1.14 -16.39
CA ASN A 45 -6.20 1.85 -15.25
C ASN A 45 -7.19 2.92 -14.76
N PRO A 46 -7.37 3.06 -13.44
CA PRO A 46 -8.07 4.21 -12.88
C PRO A 46 -7.21 5.47 -13.00
N ASP A 47 -7.80 6.65 -12.71
CA ASP A 47 -6.99 7.77 -12.29
C ASP A 47 -6.19 7.35 -11.04
N ALA A 48 -4.88 7.55 -11.08
CA ALA A 48 -3.99 7.13 -9.99
C ALA A 48 -4.31 7.82 -8.64
N ASP A 49 -5.00 8.96 -8.66
CA ASP A 49 -5.44 9.68 -7.47
C ASP A 49 -6.93 9.42 -7.11
N ALA A 50 -7.63 8.49 -7.79
CA ALA A 50 -9.05 8.18 -7.55
C ALA A 50 -9.35 7.71 -6.11
N PHE A 51 -8.39 7.10 -5.45
CA PHE A 51 -8.57 6.47 -4.13
C PHE A 51 -7.96 7.26 -2.98
N GLN A 52 -7.67 8.54 -3.15
CA GLN A 52 -6.97 9.36 -2.15
C GLN A 52 -7.75 9.58 -0.85
N SER A 53 -9.05 9.26 -0.77
CA SER A 53 -9.84 9.35 0.47
C SER A 53 -9.37 8.41 1.59
N VAL A 54 -8.53 7.40 1.28
CA VAL A 54 -7.88 6.56 2.30
C VAL A 54 -6.61 7.17 2.88
N ARG A 55 -6.13 8.30 2.33
CA ARG A 55 -4.96 9.04 2.82
C ARG A 55 -5.28 9.77 4.13
N GLY A 56 -4.24 10.18 4.85
CA GLY A 56 -4.35 11.00 6.07
C GLY A 56 -3.84 10.28 7.30
N LEU A 57 -3.66 11.03 8.40
CA LEU A 57 -3.07 10.55 9.65
C LEU A 57 -4.09 10.07 10.68
N GLU A 58 -5.38 10.10 10.37
CA GLU A 58 -6.42 9.58 11.26
C GLU A 58 -6.16 8.12 11.59
N GLY A 59 -6.33 7.76 12.85
CA GLY A 59 -6.01 6.43 13.35
C GLY A 59 -6.92 5.31 12.85
N TRP A 60 -8.14 5.62 12.43
CA TRP A 60 -9.10 4.73 11.77
C TRP A 60 -9.92 5.54 10.78
N LYS A 61 -9.80 5.17 9.51
CA LYS A 61 -10.47 5.79 8.36
C LYS A 61 -11.32 4.76 7.64
N GLU A 62 -12.39 5.21 7.04
CA GLU A 62 -13.31 4.39 6.26
C GLU A 62 -13.56 5.08 4.91
N ALA A 63 -13.70 4.29 3.87
CA ALA A 63 -14.09 4.78 2.56
C ALA A 63 -14.88 3.71 1.81
N SER A 64 -15.67 4.16 0.83
CA SER A 64 -16.39 3.28 -0.09
C SER A 64 -16.10 3.71 -1.52
N PHE A 65 -15.86 2.75 -2.39
CA PHE A 65 -15.54 2.97 -3.80
C PHE A 65 -16.43 2.10 -4.67
N ASP A 66 -16.82 2.63 -5.82
CA ASP A 66 -17.44 1.82 -6.87
C ASP A 66 -16.36 1.23 -7.79
N LEU A 67 -16.34 -0.09 -7.87
CA LEU A 67 -15.51 -0.84 -8.81
C LEU A 67 -16.42 -1.51 -9.85
N ASN A 68 -16.74 -0.76 -10.91
CA ASN A 68 -17.56 -1.24 -12.03
C ASN A 68 -18.94 -1.77 -11.59
N GLY A 69 -19.66 -0.97 -10.79
CA GLY A 69 -21.00 -1.29 -10.28
C GLY A 69 -21.01 -2.13 -9.00
N THR A 70 -19.84 -2.49 -8.47
CA THR A 70 -19.72 -3.16 -7.17
C THR A 70 -19.14 -2.20 -6.14
N THR A 71 -19.91 -1.91 -5.09
CA THR A 71 -19.41 -1.07 -3.99
C THR A 71 -18.48 -1.87 -3.09
N ILE A 72 -17.27 -1.37 -2.89
CA ILE A 72 -16.26 -1.93 -1.98
C ILE A 72 -16.14 -1.00 -0.78
N ASN A 73 -16.34 -1.52 0.42
CA ASN A 73 -16.16 -0.81 1.68
C ASN A 73 -14.81 -1.17 2.27
N VAL A 74 -14.00 -0.16 2.58
CA VAL A 74 -12.65 -0.36 3.05
C VAL A 74 -12.39 0.39 4.35
N ALA A 75 -11.46 -0.12 5.15
CA ALA A 75 -10.98 0.56 6.34
C ALA A 75 -9.46 0.55 6.43
N VAL A 76 -8.91 1.62 6.98
CA VAL A 76 -7.47 1.77 7.23
C VAL A 76 -7.29 2.12 8.70
N ALA A 77 -6.55 1.28 9.43
CA ALA A 77 -6.20 1.54 10.82
C ALA A 77 -4.69 1.64 11.01
N SER A 78 -4.25 2.67 11.72
CA SER A 78 -2.85 2.83 12.12
C SER A 78 -2.71 2.98 13.63
N GLY A 79 -1.70 2.32 14.19
CA GLY A 79 -1.50 2.17 15.62
C GLY A 79 -2.32 1.03 16.23
N LEU A 80 -1.71 0.26 17.13
CA LEU A 80 -2.30 -0.97 17.68
C LEU A 80 -3.58 -0.73 18.50
N GLY A 81 -3.72 0.46 19.11
CA GLY A 81 -4.95 0.85 19.82
C GLY A 81 -6.14 0.97 18.88
N ASN A 82 -5.94 1.62 17.73
CA ASN A 82 -6.95 1.78 16.68
C ASN A 82 -7.28 0.44 16.03
N THR A 83 -6.26 -0.37 15.74
CA THR A 83 -6.41 -1.74 15.25
C THR A 83 -7.30 -2.58 16.17
N ARG A 84 -7.07 -2.52 17.49
CA ARG A 84 -7.89 -3.25 18.47
C ARG A 84 -9.35 -2.79 18.44
N ARG A 85 -9.60 -1.49 18.33
CA ARG A 85 -10.96 -0.94 18.24
C ARG A 85 -11.68 -1.45 16.99
N LEU A 86 -11.02 -1.36 15.83
CA LEU A 86 -11.56 -1.82 14.55
C LEU A 86 -11.86 -3.33 14.57
N VAL A 87 -10.90 -4.16 14.99
CA VAL A 87 -11.10 -5.62 15.08
C VAL A 87 -12.25 -5.99 16.03
N ASN A 88 -12.38 -5.27 17.15
CA ASN A 88 -13.49 -5.50 18.07
C ASN A 88 -14.85 -5.13 17.45
N ALA A 89 -14.93 -4.04 16.71
CA ALA A 89 -16.15 -3.62 16.01
C ALA A 89 -16.55 -4.65 14.93
N ILE A 90 -15.58 -5.17 14.15
CA ILE A 90 -15.83 -6.25 13.18
C ILE A 90 -16.34 -7.51 13.90
N LYS A 91 -15.68 -7.95 14.99
CA LYS A 91 -16.09 -9.14 15.75
C LYS A 91 -17.49 -9.04 16.34
N LYS A 92 -17.92 -7.85 16.71
CA LYS A 92 -19.27 -7.60 17.21
C LYS A 92 -20.32 -7.43 16.10
N GLY A 93 -19.92 -7.39 14.84
CA GLY A 93 -20.81 -7.13 13.71
C GLY A 93 -21.30 -5.69 13.63
N GLU A 94 -20.61 -4.74 14.28
CA GLU A 94 -20.94 -3.31 14.26
C GLU A 94 -20.57 -2.66 12.91
N VAL A 95 -19.55 -3.21 12.23
CA VAL A 95 -19.04 -2.74 10.94
C VAL A 95 -18.69 -3.92 10.04
N HIS A 96 -18.74 -3.70 8.72
CA HIS A 96 -18.35 -4.67 7.71
C HIS A 96 -17.50 -4.01 6.63
N TYR A 97 -16.36 -4.63 6.30
CA TYR A 97 -15.46 -4.17 5.25
C TYR A 97 -15.04 -5.33 4.37
N ASP A 98 -14.87 -5.04 3.09
CA ASP A 98 -14.38 -5.99 2.09
C ASP A 98 -12.85 -6.09 2.15
N PHE A 99 -12.17 -4.98 2.50
CA PHE A 99 -10.73 -4.94 2.66
C PHE A 99 -10.31 -4.01 3.79
N VAL A 100 -9.31 -4.43 4.57
CA VAL A 100 -8.79 -3.69 5.74
C VAL A 100 -7.28 -3.62 5.69
N GLU A 101 -6.74 -2.40 5.75
CA GLU A 101 -5.30 -2.16 5.98
C GLU A 101 -5.04 -1.92 7.46
N ILE A 102 -4.02 -2.57 8.00
CA ILE A 102 -3.56 -2.37 9.37
C ILE A 102 -2.06 -2.06 9.37
N MET A 103 -1.69 -0.94 9.98
CA MET A 103 -0.30 -0.58 10.26
C MET A 103 -0.06 -0.43 11.76
N SER A 104 1.03 -1.02 12.27
CA SER A 104 1.36 -0.98 13.70
C SER A 104 1.75 0.41 14.17
N CYS A 105 2.50 1.17 13.36
CA CYS A 105 2.95 2.51 13.69
C CYS A 105 1.89 3.55 13.32
N PRO A 106 1.57 4.51 14.22
CA PRO A 106 0.72 5.64 13.87
C PRO A 106 1.27 6.42 12.67
N GLY A 107 0.45 6.60 11.62
CA GLY A 107 0.87 7.27 10.39
C GLY A 107 1.59 6.39 9.37
N GLY A 108 1.99 5.17 9.75
CA GLY A 108 2.73 4.25 8.91
C GLY A 108 4.23 4.23 9.17
N CYS A 109 5.01 3.59 8.29
CA CYS A 109 6.47 3.44 8.43
C CYS A 109 7.22 4.78 8.44
N ILE A 110 6.66 5.82 7.85
CA ILE A 110 7.20 7.19 7.90
C ILE A 110 7.30 7.77 9.33
N ASN A 111 6.62 7.15 10.28
CA ASN A 111 6.67 7.51 11.71
C ASN A 111 7.05 6.29 12.57
N GLY A 112 7.65 5.27 11.98
CA GLY A 112 8.09 4.06 12.65
C GLY A 112 9.53 4.10 13.14
N GLY A 113 9.98 2.96 13.65
CA GLY A 113 11.37 2.78 14.11
C GLY A 113 12.38 3.03 12.99
N GLY A 114 13.51 3.66 13.32
CA GLY A 114 14.54 4.05 12.36
C GLY A 114 14.34 5.44 11.75
N GLN A 115 13.16 6.04 11.88
CA GLN A 115 12.97 7.44 11.49
C GLN A 115 13.59 8.39 12.53
N PRO A 116 14.15 9.55 12.11
CA PRO A 116 14.58 10.56 13.04
C PRO A 116 13.43 10.95 13.98
N TYR A 117 13.68 10.78 15.30
CA TYR A 117 12.67 11.08 16.30
C TYR A 117 12.42 12.59 16.40
N LYS A 118 11.19 12.97 16.20
CA LYS A 118 10.67 14.30 16.51
C LYS A 118 9.17 14.15 16.75
N GLU A 119 8.72 14.48 17.94
CA GLU A 119 7.29 14.52 18.27
C GLU A 119 6.61 15.70 17.57
N ASP A 120 6.40 15.57 16.26
CA ASP A 120 5.78 16.63 15.48
C ASP A 120 4.91 16.02 14.36
N ALA A 121 3.60 16.19 14.52
CA ALA A 121 2.64 15.74 13.51
C ALA A 121 2.87 16.41 12.13
N VAL A 122 3.40 17.63 12.14
CA VAL A 122 3.75 18.35 10.90
C VAL A 122 4.84 17.61 10.14
N MET A 123 5.86 17.09 10.84
CA MET A 123 6.95 16.32 10.21
C MET A 123 6.45 15.02 9.57
N VAL A 124 5.51 14.32 10.21
CA VAL A 124 4.92 13.10 9.65
C VAL A 124 4.12 13.42 8.39
N GLU A 125 3.38 14.52 8.41
CA GLU A 125 2.63 14.99 7.25
C GLU A 125 3.55 15.41 6.09
N GLU A 126 4.66 16.08 6.37
CA GLU A 126 5.68 16.40 5.36
C GLU A 126 6.29 15.14 4.73
N ARG A 127 6.65 14.15 5.54
CA ARG A 127 7.13 12.85 5.03
C ARG A 127 6.09 12.17 4.15
N ARG A 128 4.82 12.20 4.54
CA ARG A 128 3.71 11.70 3.73
C ARG A 128 3.63 12.42 2.37
N HIS A 129 3.70 13.74 2.37
CA HIS A 129 3.71 14.53 1.14
C HIS A 129 4.90 14.20 0.23
N VAL A 130 6.07 13.92 0.79
CA VAL A 130 7.23 13.47 0.00
C VAL A 130 6.94 12.16 -0.71
N LEU A 131 6.40 11.14 -0.02
CA LEU A 131 6.09 9.85 -0.63
C LEU A 131 5.05 9.97 -1.76
N TYR A 132 3.97 10.70 -1.53
CA TYR A 132 2.97 10.93 -2.58
C TYR A 132 3.49 11.83 -3.71
N GLY A 133 4.42 12.72 -3.42
CA GLY A 133 5.13 13.51 -4.42
C GLY A 133 6.07 12.66 -5.29
N LEU A 134 6.69 11.64 -4.72
CA LEU A 134 7.48 10.64 -5.47
C LEU A 134 6.58 9.80 -6.38
N ASP A 135 5.48 9.23 -5.83
CA ASP A 135 4.49 8.51 -6.64
C ASP A 135 3.99 9.34 -7.83
N LYS A 136 3.65 10.62 -7.60
CA LYS A 136 3.17 11.52 -8.66
C LYS A 136 4.18 11.76 -9.78
N ARG A 137 5.47 11.73 -9.47
CA ARG A 137 6.56 11.96 -10.44
C ARG A 137 7.03 10.70 -11.11
N ASP A 138 6.64 9.54 -10.59
CA ASP A 138 7.00 8.26 -11.16
C ASP A 138 6.21 8.02 -12.46
N ASN A 139 6.89 7.52 -13.47
CA ASN A 139 6.26 7.10 -14.72
C ASN A 139 5.46 5.81 -14.54
N LEU A 140 5.84 4.98 -13.55
CA LEU A 140 5.25 3.68 -13.24
C LEU A 140 4.48 3.76 -11.91
N ARG A 141 3.22 4.18 -11.97
CA ARG A 141 2.39 4.43 -10.78
C ARG A 141 1.55 3.23 -10.31
N PHE A 142 1.53 2.14 -11.06
CA PHE A 142 0.69 0.98 -10.80
C PHE A 142 1.53 -0.28 -10.59
N SER A 143 1.32 -0.98 -9.48
CA SER A 143 2.07 -2.20 -9.15
C SER A 143 1.91 -3.30 -10.20
N HIS A 144 0.72 -3.44 -10.78
CA HIS A 144 0.42 -4.44 -11.82
C HIS A 144 1.08 -4.13 -13.18
N GLU A 145 1.64 -2.95 -13.37
CA GLU A 145 2.41 -2.58 -14.56
C GLU A 145 3.90 -2.86 -14.43
N ASN A 146 4.39 -3.11 -13.21
CA ASN A 146 5.81 -3.37 -12.96
C ASN A 146 6.32 -4.55 -13.82
N PRO A 147 7.26 -4.33 -14.74
CA PRO A 147 7.73 -5.37 -15.66
C PRO A 147 8.42 -6.52 -14.93
N SER A 148 9.19 -6.23 -13.87
CA SER A 148 9.88 -7.26 -13.09
C SER A 148 8.91 -8.13 -12.30
N VAL A 149 7.83 -7.54 -11.78
CA VAL A 149 6.76 -8.30 -11.11
C VAL A 149 6.00 -9.17 -12.11
N LYS A 150 5.70 -8.66 -13.30
CA LYS A 150 5.08 -9.46 -14.38
C LYS A 150 5.95 -10.65 -14.76
N GLN A 151 7.24 -10.40 -15.00
CA GLN A 151 8.21 -11.46 -15.30
C GLN A 151 8.28 -12.50 -14.18
N CYS A 152 8.30 -12.07 -12.92
CA CYS A 152 8.30 -12.97 -11.78
C CYS A 152 7.05 -13.87 -11.75
N TYR A 153 5.87 -13.32 -12.07
CA TYR A 153 4.67 -14.14 -12.19
C TYR A 153 4.74 -15.11 -13.37
N GLU A 154 5.19 -14.68 -14.53
CA GLU A 154 5.32 -15.53 -15.72
C GLU A 154 6.30 -16.69 -15.50
N GLU A 155 7.43 -16.44 -14.85
CA GLU A 155 8.48 -17.45 -14.65
C GLU A 155 8.24 -18.37 -13.45
N TYR A 156 7.63 -17.87 -12.34
CA TYR A 156 7.55 -18.60 -11.07
C TYR A 156 6.13 -18.86 -10.59
N PHE A 157 5.21 -17.93 -10.79
CA PHE A 157 3.87 -17.99 -10.22
C PHE A 157 2.77 -18.27 -11.26
N GLU A 158 3.11 -18.37 -12.54
CA GLU A 158 2.20 -18.55 -13.68
C GLU A 158 1.31 -17.32 -13.92
N LYS A 159 0.50 -16.93 -12.94
CA LYS A 159 -0.36 -15.75 -12.96
C LYS A 159 -0.84 -15.41 -11.55
N PRO A 160 -1.33 -14.17 -11.33
CA PRO A 160 -2.02 -13.82 -10.08
C PRO A 160 -3.16 -14.82 -9.76
N LEU A 161 -3.30 -15.18 -8.50
CA LEU A 161 -4.31 -16.13 -7.99
C LEU A 161 -4.20 -17.56 -8.55
N SER A 162 -3.07 -17.93 -9.16
CA SER A 162 -2.81 -19.32 -9.55
C SER A 162 -2.64 -20.22 -8.32
N HIS A 163 -2.78 -21.53 -8.49
CA HIS A 163 -2.50 -22.50 -7.42
C HIS A 163 -1.07 -22.35 -6.90
N ARG A 164 -0.11 -22.16 -7.79
CA ARG A 164 1.29 -21.96 -7.47
C ARG A 164 1.54 -20.69 -6.66
N ALA A 165 0.90 -19.58 -7.02
CA ALA A 165 0.99 -18.35 -6.25
C ALA A 165 0.42 -18.53 -4.84
N HIS A 166 -0.73 -19.18 -4.69
CA HIS A 166 -1.32 -19.48 -3.39
C HIS A 166 -0.45 -20.41 -2.53
N GLU A 167 0.17 -21.42 -3.13
CA GLU A 167 1.05 -22.36 -2.42
C GLU A 167 2.28 -21.66 -1.83
N ILE A 168 2.88 -20.71 -2.57
CA ILE A 168 4.13 -20.05 -2.19
C ILE A 168 3.90 -18.80 -1.36
N LEU A 169 2.91 -17.99 -1.70
CA LEU A 169 2.69 -16.67 -1.09
C LEU A 169 1.77 -16.71 0.13
N HIS A 170 1.04 -17.80 0.35
CA HIS A 170 0.17 -17.92 1.51
C HIS A 170 0.77 -18.87 2.55
N VAL A 171 0.99 -18.34 3.73
CA VAL A 171 1.34 -19.15 4.92
C VAL A 171 0.04 -19.69 5.54
N LYS A 172 -0.03 -21.01 5.73
CA LYS A 172 -1.15 -21.70 6.43
C LYS A 172 -0.84 -21.85 7.91
#